data_2d52630112f1e177283be9e9a9b28e15
#
_entry.id   2d52630112f1e177283be9e9a9b28e15
#
_cell.length_a   1.000
_cell.length_b   1.000
_cell.length_c   1.000
_cell.angle_alpha   90.00
_cell.angle_beta   90.00
_cell.angle_gamma   90.00
#
_symmetry.space_group_name_H-M   'P 1'
#
loop_
_entity.id
_entity.type
_entity.pdbx_description
1 polymer ?
#
loop_
_entity_poly.entity_id
_entity_poly.type
_entity_poly.pdbx_seq_one_letter_code
_entity_poly.pdbx_strand_id
1 'polypeptide(L)'
;YYRKTKDLINEAPVAGLSGFADMGKQNIGSLKNTGVEVTLGFKPIQTKDWFWSIDYNFTYNKNEITDLSGVSEGGLPVLTGSNIDQSNKVLAHQKGYAANSFYVYQQVYDKNGRPIEGCVVDRNGDGDITEADRYLYKNIAAPVTMGLSSRLEYKNWDFSFTLRASIGNYVYNNFDQTMRLTSENAIWAQNAYLPNRPLNTLYWKSDHNTSKITDMFVQNASFLKCDNITLGYSFNNLFVKGFSGRVYATASNVFTITKYDGLDPEVVSGIDNNIYPRPFSFIFGLNLNF
;
A
#
# COMPACT_ATOMS: atom_id res chain seq x y z
N TYR A 1 9.04 19.80 8.06
CA TYR A 1 7.82 20.17 8.77
C TYR A 1 7.60 19.30 10.02
N TYR A 2 6.84 19.85 10.95
CA TYR A 2 6.30 19.16 12.11
C TYR A 2 4.82 19.52 12.24
N ARG A 3 3.94 18.50 12.29
CA ARG A 3 2.50 18.69 12.46
C ARG A 3 2.01 17.79 13.59
N LYS A 4 1.37 18.39 14.61
CA LYS A 4 0.66 17.65 15.67
C LYS A 4 -0.84 17.89 15.51
N THR A 5 -1.60 16.80 15.42
CA THR A 5 -3.07 16.84 15.41
C THR A 5 -3.55 16.30 16.76
N LYS A 6 -4.46 17.03 17.40
CA LYS A 6 -5.09 16.64 18.66
C LYS A 6 -6.58 16.46 18.44
N ASP A 7 -7.24 15.86 19.41
CA ASP A 7 -8.69 15.71 19.45
C ASP A 7 -9.25 15.00 18.20
N LEU A 8 -8.56 13.93 17.80
CA LEU A 8 -9.01 13.07 16.72
C LEU A 8 -10.33 12.40 17.11
N ILE A 9 -11.29 12.37 16.17
CA ILE A 9 -12.55 11.67 16.38
C ILE A 9 -12.29 10.16 16.29
N ASN A 10 -12.60 9.47 17.39
CA ASN A 10 -12.49 8.02 17.45
C ASN A 10 -13.69 7.42 18.20
N GLU A 11 -13.96 6.15 18.02
CA GLU A 11 -14.97 5.43 18.78
C GLU A 11 -14.38 4.98 20.11
N ALA A 12 -15.09 5.26 21.20
CA ALA A 12 -14.69 4.88 22.56
C ALA A 12 -15.90 4.46 23.39
N PRO A 13 -15.67 3.67 24.46
CA PRO A 13 -16.71 3.34 25.42
C PRO A 13 -17.36 4.60 25.99
N VAL A 14 -18.68 4.62 26.05
CA VAL A 14 -19.47 5.68 26.69
C VAL A 14 -19.94 5.21 28.05
N ALA A 15 -20.07 6.13 29.01
CA ALA A 15 -20.58 5.77 30.31
C ALA A 15 -21.96 5.13 30.20
N GLY A 16 -22.17 3.96 30.84
CA GLY A 16 -23.38 3.16 30.70
C GLY A 16 -24.68 3.85 31.16
N LEU A 17 -24.57 4.96 31.95
CA LEU A 17 -25.69 5.78 32.34
C LEU A 17 -26.07 6.87 31.35
N SER A 18 -25.33 7.00 30.23
CA SER A 18 -25.57 8.06 29.23
C SER A 18 -26.80 7.81 28.33
N GLY A 19 -27.37 6.61 28.33
CA GLY A 19 -28.47 6.21 27.44
C GLY A 19 -28.07 6.05 25.99
N PHE A 20 -26.76 6.12 25.68
CA PHE A 20 -26.20 5.84 24.34
C PHE A 20 -25.76 4.37 24.23
N ALA A 21 -25.52 3.92 23.01
CA ALA A 21 -24.91 2.62 22.74
C ALA A 21 -23.51 2.53 23.39
N ASP A 22 -23.02 1.31 23.63
CA ASP A 22 -21.77 1.03 24.34
C ASP A 22 -20.54 1.77 23.80
N MET A 23 -20.57 2.16 22.53
CA MET A 23 -19.50 2.89 21.84
C MET A 23 -20.04 4.19 21.24
N GLY A 24 -19.33 5.28 21.42
CA GLY A 24 -19.65 6.59 20.86
C GLY A 24 -18.45 7.30 20.25
N LYS A 25 -18.71 8.19 19.28
CA LYS A 25 -17.64 9.02 18.69
C LYS A 25 -17.25 10.13 19.66
N GLN A 26 -15.98 10.18 19.97
CA GLN A 26 -15.40 11.15 20.90
C GLN A 26 -14.13 11.79 20.30
N ASN A 27 -13.83 13.01 20.72
CA ASN A 27 -12.61 13.72 20.34
C ASN A 27 -11.45 13.27 21.24
N ILE A 28 -10.86 12.13 20.90
CA ILE A 28 -9.81 11.51 21.70
C ILE A 28 -8.71 10.99 20.77
N GLY A 29 -7.48 11.16 21.24
CA GLY A 29 -6.31 10.76 20.49
C GLY A 29 -5.56 11.92 19.88
N SER A 30 -4.28 11.71 19.73
CA SER A 30 -3.37 12.66 19.09
C SER A 30 -2.34 11.93 18.27
N LEU A 31 -1.94 12.53 17.16
CA LEU A 31 -0.85 12.04 16.34
C LEU A 31 0.10 13.18 15.95
N LYS A 32 1.31 12.82 15.62
CA LYS A 32 2.31 13.72 15.02
C LYS A 32 2.83 13.18 13.71
N ASN A 33 3.10 14.09 12.79
CA ASN A 33 3.82 13.84 11.57
C ASN A 33 5.07 14.73 11.54
N THR A 34 6.21 14.15 11.24
CA THR A 34 7.48 14.85 11.10
C THR A 34 8.11 14.44 9.79
N GLY A 35 8.54 15.40 8.99
CA GLY A 35 9.07 15.06 7.69
C GLY A 35 9.85 16.17 7.01
N VAL A 36 10.42 15.80 5.88
CA VAL A 36 11.15 16.68 4.96
C VAL A 36 10.55 16.50 3.57
N GLU A 37 10.30 17.61 2.91
CA GLU A 37 9.85 17.66 1.53
C GLU A 37 10.82 18.50 0.72
N VAL A 38 11.24 17.98 -0.42
CA VAL A 38 12.15 18.66 -1.34
C VAL A 38 11.56 18.59 -2.73
N THR A 39 11.46 19.73 -3.40
CA THR A 39 11.09 19.82 -4.81
C THR A 39 12.18 20.55 -5.56
N LEU A 40 12.68 19.94 -6.63
CA LEU A 40 13.76 20.46 -7.46
C LEU A 40 13.29 20.48 -8.91
N GLY A 41 13.42 21.64 -9.55
CA GLY A 41 13.19 21.80 -10.99
C GLY A 41 14.49 22.21 -11.68
N PHE A 42 14.87 21.46 -12.69
CA PHE A 42 16.07 21.71 -13.49
C PHE A 42 15.72 21.90 -14.96
N LYS A 43 16.43 22.80 -15.61
CA LYS A 43 16.40 22.97 -17.07
C LYS A 43 17.83 22.86 -17.60
N PRO A 44 18.38 21.62 -17.71
CA PRO A 44 19.77 21.41 -18.08
C PRO A 44 20.12 21.93 -19.47
N ILE A 45 19.14 21.91 -20.39
CA ILE A 45 19.33 22.32 -21.76
C ILE A 45 18.18 23.27 -22.16
N GLN A 46 18.53 24.46 -22.62
CA GLN A 46 17.60 25.43 -23.18
C GLN A 46 18.29 26.17 -24.32
N THR A 47 18.12 25.66 -25.53
CA THR A 47 18.66 26.25 -26.78
C THR A 47 17.52 26.47 -27.78
N LYS A 48 17.83 26.93 -28.98
CA LYS A 48 16.85 27.12 -30.04
C LYS A 48 16.18 25.81 -30.47
N ASP A 49 16.93 24.71 -30.48
CA ASP A 49 16.50 23.42 -31.01
C ASP A 49 16.23 22.38 -29.92
N TRP A 50 16.79 22.56 -28.73
CA TRP A 50 16.70 21.64 -27.62
C TRP A 50 16.16 22.32 -26.37
N PHE A 51 15.21 21.64 -25.72
CA PHE A 51 14.72 21.97 -24.39
C PHE A 51 14.65 20.69 -23.55
N TRP A 52 15.21 20.74 -22.35
CA TRP A 52 15.09 19.63 -21.40
C TRP A 52 14.74 20.16 -20.03
N SER A 53 13.66 19.64 -19.45
CA SER A 53 13.27 19.90 -18.06
C SER A 53 13.15 18.60 -17.29
N ILE A 54 13.54 18.65 -16.02
CA ILE A 54 13.45 17.57 -15.05
C ILE A 54 12.86 18.16 -13.78
N ASP A 55 11.77 17.58 -13.31
CA ASP A 55 11.14 17.92 -12.04
C ASP A 55 11.22 16.70 -11.13
N TYR A 56 11.82 16.88 -9.96
CA TYR A 56 12.01 15.85 -8.96
C TYR A 56 11.39 16.27 -7.64
N ASN A 57 10.64 15.38 -7.01
CA ASN A 57 10.15 15.55 -5.65
C ASN A 57 10.57 14.37 -4.77
N PHE A 58 10.84 14.68 -3.53
CA PHE A 58 11.19 13.74 -2.48
C PHE A 58 10.43 14.12 -1.22
N THR A 59 9.79 13.14 -0.59
CA THR A 59 9.14 13.31 0.70
C THR A 59 9.59 12.20 1.62
N TYR A 60 10.05 12.59 2.81
CA TYR A 60 10.19 11.70 3.95
C TYR A 60 9.19 12.11 5.01
N ASN A 61 8.38 11.17 5.50
CA ASN A 61 7.40 11.40 6.56
C ASN A 61 7.44 10.27 7.58
N LYS A 62 7.48 10.66 8.87
CA LYS A 62 7.30 9.76 10.01
C LYS A 62 6.01 10.14 10.73
N ASN A 63 5.06 9.20 10.76
CA ASN A 63 3.82 9.30 11.53
C ASN A 63 3.97 8.57 12.85
N GLU A 64 3.41 9.10 13.94
CA GLU A 64 3.40 8.46 15.26
C GLU A 64 2.16 8.90 16.05
N ILE A 65 1.45 7.95 16.61
CA ILE A 65 0.36 8.19 17.55
C ILE A 65 0.96 8.57 18.91
N THR A 66 0.61 9.74 19.41
CA THR A 66 1.18 10.27 20.65
C THR A 66 0.26 10.06 21.85
N ASP A 67 -1.04 9.91 21.62
CA ASP A 67 -2.02 9.68 22.64
C ASP A 67 -3.24 8.92 22.11
N LEU A 68 -3.76 7.98 22.90
CA LEU A 68 -5.01 7.24 22.72
C LEU A 68 -5.74 7.09 24.07
N SER A 69 -5.51 8.00 25.00
CA SER A 69 -6.19 7.98 26.31
C SER A 69 -7.72 8.07 26.11
N GLY A 70 -8.45 7.18 26.77
CA GLY A 70 -9.91 7.07 26.63
C GLY A 70 -10.41 6.10 25.56
N VAL A 71 -9.53 5.60 24.66
CA VAL A 71 -9.91 4.58 23.65
C VAL A 71 -9.35 3.21 24.00
N SER A 72 -8.17 3.19 24.59
CA SER A 72 -7.41 1.96 24.90
C SER A 72 -7.43 1.73 26.41
N GLU A 73 -8.25 0.80 26.87
CA GLU A 73 -8.17 0.31 28.24
C GLU A 73 -6.91 -0.55 28.41
N GLY A 74 -6.12 -0.29 29.45
CA GLY A 74 -4.90 -1.04 29.73
C GLY A 74 -3.75 -0.91 28.72
N GLY A 75 -3.84 0.06 27.78
CA GLY A 75 -2.79 0.27 26.76
C GLY A 75 -2.81 -0.73 25.60
N LEU A 76 -3.88 -1.50 25.46
CA LEU A 76 -4.06 -2.47 24.34
C LEU A 76 -4.19 -1.75 22.99
N PRO A 77 -3.73 -2.36 21.89
CA PRO A 77 -3.93 -1.81 20.56
C PRO A 77 -5.41 -1.71 20.19
N VAL A 78 -5.80 -0.60 19.57
CA VAL A 78 -7.16 -0.38 19.06
C VAL A 78 -7.23 -0.91 17.62
N LEU A 79 -7.99 -1.99 17.40
CA LEU A 79 -8.14 -2.58 16.08
C LEU A 79 -8.80 -1.62 15.09
N THR A 80 -8.24 -1.49 13.90
CA THR A 80 -8.70 -0.58 12.84
C THR A 80 -8.66 -1.26 11.47
N GLY A 81 -9.08 -0.50 10.44
CA GLY A 81 -9.09 -1.00 9.06
C GLY A 81 -10.22 -1.99 8.77
N SER A 82 -10.19 -2.51 7.55
CA SER A 82 -11.14 -3.52 7.09
C SER A 82 -10.84 -4.88 7.69
N ASN A 83 -11.85 -5.72 7.78
CA ASN A 83 -11.68 -7.12 8.15
C ASN A 83 -10.96 -7.88 7.02
N ILE A 84 -10.16 -8.87 7.38
CA ILE A 84 -9.55 -9.83 6.44
C ILE A 84 -10.48 -11.01 6.13
N ASP A 85 -11.42 -11.29 7.03
CA ASP A 85 -12.51 -12.25 6.91
C ASP A 85 -13.77 -11.70 7.64
N GLN A 86 -14.65 -12.58 8.12
CA GLN A 86 -15.91 -12.17 8.78
C GLN A 86 -15.69 -11.35 10.06
N SER A 87 -14.61 -11.57 10.80
CA SER A 87 -14.40 -10.98 12.14
C SER A 87 -12.99 -10.45 12.42
N ASN A 88 -11.98 -10.91 11.68
CA ASN A 88 -10.60 -10.65 12.03
C ASN A 88 -10.07 -9.34 11.41
N LYS A 89 -9.36 -8.57 12.21
CA LYS A 89 -8.61 -7.38 11.82
C LYS A 89 -7.12 -7.57 12.08
N VAL A 90 -6.31 -6.99 11.20
CA VAL A 90 -4.83 -7.07 11.27
C VAL A 90 -4.15 -5.71 11.39
N LEU A 91 -4.90 -4.63 11.40
CA LEU A 91 -4.39 -3.29 11.62
C LEU A 91 -4.80 -2.77 12.99
N ALA A 92 -3.94 -1.97 13.60
CA ALA A 92 -4.24 -1.36 14.89
C ALA A 92 -3.55 0.01 15.06
N HIS A 93 -4.10 0.77 15.96
CA HIS A 93 -3.51 1.98 16.52
C HIS A 93 -2.98 1.69 17.91
N GLN A 94 -1.75 2.12 18.20
CA GLN A 94 -1.17 2.12 19.54
C GLN A 94 -0.26 3.32 19.73
N LYS A 95 -0.25 3.85 20.94
CA LYS A 95 0.65 4.95 21.34
C LYS A 95 2.11 4.55 21.13
N GLY A 96 2.88 5.45 20.52
CA GLY A 96 4.29 5.25 20.18
C GLY A 96 4.56 4.58 18.83
N TYR A 97 3.50 4.13 18.13
CA TYR A 97 3.59 3.49 16.82
C TYR A 97 2.94 4.35 15.74
N ALA A 98 3.24 4.01 14.49
CA ALA A 98 2.56 4.62 13.36
C ALA A 98 1.08 4.23 13.33
N ALA A 99 0.24 5.12 12.83
CA ALA A 99 -1.16 4.79 12.59
C ALA A 99 -1.27 3.65 11.58
N ASN A 100 -2.25 2.75 11.77
CA ASN A 100 -2.46 1.57 10.94
C ASN A 100 -1.21 0.67 10.86
N SER A 101 -0.60 0.38 11.99
CA SER A 101 0.44 -0.64 12.10
C SER A 101 -0.21 -2.03 12.09
N PHE A 102 0.46 -3.03 11.48
CA PHE A 102 -0.02 -4.40 11.50
C PHE A 102 0.09 -4.97 12.92
N TYR A 103 -1.00 -5.55 13.40
CA TYR A 103 -1.09 -6.20 14.70
C TYR A 103 -1.37 -7.69 14.48
N VAL A 104 -0.30 -8.49 14.49
CA VAL A 104 -0.27 -9.86 13.99
C VAL A 104 0.53 -10.77 14.90
N TYR A 105 0.35 -12.08 14.76
CA TYR A 105 1.21 -13.07 15.39
C TYR A 105 2.52 -13.23 14.61
N GLN A 106 3.59 -13.58 15.29
CA GLN A 106 4.85 -13.92 14.68
C GLN A 106 4.85 -15.40 14.27
N GLN A 107 4.97 -15.66 12.97
CA GLN A 107 5.01 -17.04 12.43
C GLN A 107 6.29 -17.75 12.83
N VAL A 108 6.18 -19.04 13.19
CA VAL A 108 7.32 -19.93 13.40
C VAL A 108 7.66 -20.65 12.10
N TYR A 109 8.96 -20.74 11.78
CA TYR A 109 9.47 -21.40 10.59
C TYR A 109 10.39 -22.56 10.94
N ASP A 110 10.43 -23.59 10.11
CA ASP A 110 11.39 -24.67 10.20
C ASP A 110 12.80 -24.21 9.73
N LYS A 111 13.80 -25.11 9.87
CA LYS A 111 15.18 -24.84 9.42
C LYS A 111 15.34 -24.60 7.92
N ASN A 112 14.33 -24.92 7.13
CA ASN A 112 14.30 -24.71 5.67
C ASN A 112 13.52 -23.44 5.28
N GLY A 113 13.05 -22.65 6.26
CA GLY A 113 12.24 -21.45 6.05
C GLY A 113 10.78 -21.75 5.69
N ARG A 114 10.26 -22.94 5.96
CA ARG A 114 8.85 -23.27 5.75
C ARG A 114 8.06 -22.94 7.00
N PRO A 115 6.90 -22.27 6.88
CA PRO A 115 6.06 -21.98 8.03
C PRO A 115 5.51 -23.27 8.63
N ILE A 116 5.57 -23.38 9.96
CA ILE A 116 5.03 -24.53 10.70
C ILE A 116 3.55 -24.29 10.95
N GLU A 117 2.71 -25.24 10.59
CA GLU A 117 1.26 -25.19 10.75
C GLU A 117 0.84 -24.89 12.19
N GLY A 118 0.00 -23.88 12.38
CA GLY A 118 -0.59 -23.51 13.66
C GLY A 118 0.39 -22.99 14.71
N CYS A 119 1.69 -22.91 14.38
CA CYS A 119 2.72 -22.49 15.32
C CYS A 119 3.04 -21.01 15.16
N VAL A 120 2.77 -20.25 16.20
CA VAL A 120 3.18 -18.86 16.35
C VAL A 120 4.01 -18.72 17.63
N VAL A 121 4.78 -17.64 17.71
CA VAL A 121 5.66 -17.41 18.86
C VAL A 121 4.81 -16.96 20.04
N ASP A 122 4.93 -17.67 21.17
CA ASP A 122 4.50 -17.21 22.48
C ASP A 122 5.44 -16.07 22.92
N ARG A 123 4.95 -14.83 22.81
CA ARG A 123 5.78 -13.64 23.01
C ARG A 123 5.85 -13.20 24.46
N ASN A 124 4.81 -13.50 25.26
CA ASN A 124 4.76 -13.17 26.67
C ASN A 124 5.33 -14.30 27.55
N GLY A 125 5.48 -15.52 27.00
CA GLY A 125 6.09 -16.69 27.66
C GLY A 125 5.20 -17.34 28.72
N ASP A 126 3.87 -17.18 28.59
CA ASP A 126 2.92 -17.74 29.56
C ASP A 126 2.51 -19.19 29.24
N GLY A 127 2.89 -19.71 28.09
CA GLY A 127 2.62 -21.08 27.62
C GLY A 127 1.31 -21.22 26.85
N ASP A 128 0.49 -20.16 26.74
CA ASP A 128 -0.75 -20.12 26.01
C ASP A 128 -0.68 -19.12 24.86
N ILE A 129 -1.21 -19.47 23.68
CA ILE A 129 -1.28 -18.55 22.54
C ILE A 129 -2.59 -17.77 22.58
N THR A 130 -2.49 -16.50 22.88
CA THR A 130 -3.61 -15.57 23.04
C THR A 130 -3.42 -14.28 22.21
N GLU A 131 -4.37 -13.35 22.25
CA GLU A 131 -4.18 -12.04 21.62
C GLU A 131 -3.01 -11.23 22.21
N ALA A 132 -2.56 -11.57 23.41
CA ALA A 132 -1.40 -10.95 24.07
C ALA A 132 -0.08 -11.25 23.37
N ASP A 133 -0.03 -12.32 22.53
CA ASP A 133 1.14 -12.71 21.71
C ASP A 133 1.22 -11.98 20.38
N ARG A 134 0.15 -11.25 20.03
CA ARG A 134 0.20 -10.38 18.85
C ARG A 134 1.12 -9.21 19.10
N TYR A 135 1.78 -8.73 18.06
CA TYR A 135 2.70 -7.60 18.14
C TYR A 135 2.50 -6.62 17.00
N LEU A 136 2.91 -5.38 17.23
CA LEU A 136 2.93 -4.40 16.17
C LEU A 136 4.17 -4.59 15.30
N TYR A 137 3.89 -4.96 14.08
CA TYR A 137 4.90 -5.20 13.04
C TYR A 137 4.87 -4.08 12.02
N LYS A 138 5.46 -3.74 11.14
CA LYS A 138 5.43 -2.73 10.08
C LYS A 138 4.13 -1.89 10.05
N ASN A 139 4.01 -0.98 9.09
CA ASN A 139 2.80 -0.20 8.86
C ASN A 139 2.54 0.00 7.36
N ILE A 140 1.36 0.49 7.02
CA ILE A 140 0.91 0.65 5.63
C ILE A 140 1.55 1.87 4.94
N ALA A 141 1.94 2.89 5.69
CA ALA A 141 2.42 4.15 5.13
C ALA A 141 3.89 4.05 4.70
N ALA A 142 4.19 4.48 3.49
CA ALA A 142 5.56 4.62 3.04
C ALA A 142 6.24 5.79 3.77
N PRO A 143 7.37 5.59 4.45
CA PRO A 143 8.15 6.69 4.99
C PRO A 143 8.80 7.55 3.90
N VAL A 144 9.06 6.98 2.72
CA VAL A 144 9.70 7.70 1.60
C VAL A 144 8.83 7.58 0.36
N THR A 145 8.54 8.73 -0.26
CA THR A 145 7.95 8.80 -1.59
C THR A 145 8.76 9.72 -2.49
N MET A 146 8.84 9.37 -3.76
CA MET A 146 9.57 10.13 -4.78
C MET A 146 8.77 10.23 -6.05
N GLY A 147 8.94 11.33 -6.77
CA GLY A 147 8.42 11.53 -8.11
C GLY A 147 9.48 12.14 -9.00
N LEU A 148 9.52 11.71 -10.25
CA LEU A 148 10.40 12.23 -11.28
C LEU A 148 9.61 12.39 -12.57
N SER A 149 9.53 13.62 -13.07
CA SER A 149 9.01 13.92 -14.41
C SER A 149 10.12 14.51 -15.26
N SER A 150 10.21 14.06 -16.50
CA SER A 150 11.18 14.57 -17.46
C SER A 150 10.51 14.88 -18.79
N ARG A 151 10.85 16.00 -19.39
CA ARG A 151 10.40 16.41 -20.72
C ARG A 151 11.59 16.90 -21.54
N LEU A 152 11.80 16.24 -22.66
CA LEU A 152 12.82 16.53 -23.65
C LEU A 152 12.15 16.94 -24.96
N GLU A 153 12.54 18.10 -25.49
CA GLU A 153 12.10 18.56 -26.81
C GLU A 153 13.32 18.73 -27.73
N TYR A 154 13.15 18.27 -28.95
CA TYR A 154 14.11 18.50 -30.02
C TYR A 154 13.40 18.94 -31.30
N LYS A 155 13.55 20.20 -31.65
CA LYS A 155 12.82 20.82 -32.78
C LYS A 155 11.31 20.58 -32.66
N ASN A 156 10.78 19.66 -33.45
CA ASN A 156 9.36 19.32 -33.54
C ASN A 156 8.98 18.10 -32.71
N TRP A 157 9.95 17.40 -32.13
CA TRP A 157 9.72 16.23 -31.32
C TRP A 157 9.67 16.57 -29.84
N ASP A 158 8.75 15.96 -29.11
CA ASP A 158 8.69 15.97 -27.66
C ASP A 158 8.60 14.57 -27.08
N PHE A 159 9.40 14.31 -26.05
CA PHE A 159 9.40 13.06 -25.31
C PHE A 159 9.27 13.37 -23.82
N SER A 160 8.38 12.68 -23.13
CA SER A 160 8.22 12.84 -21.68
C SER A 160 7.90 11.52 -21.00
N PHE A 161 8.29 11.43 -19.73
CA PHE A 161 7.91 10.31 -18.87
C PHE A 161 7.74 10.77 -17.42
N THR A 162 6.98 9.97 -16.66
CA THR A 162 6.78 10.19 -15.22
C THR A 162 7.02 8.89 -14.46
N LEU A 163 7.88 8.96 -13.45
CA LEU A 163 8.18 7.87 -12.53
C LEU A 163 7.71 8.23 -11.14
N ARG A 164 7.21 7.25 -10.41
CA ARG A 164 6.89 7.35 -8.97
C ARG A 164 7.50 6.19 -8.21
N ALA A 165 8.00 6.48 -7.01
CA ALA A 165 8.47 5.46 -6.08
C ALA A 165 7.82 5.64 -4.70
N SER A 166 7.53 4.52 -4.07
CA SER A 166 7.09 4.40 -2.69
C SER A 166 7.96 3.37 -2.01
N ILE A 167 8.57 3.72 -0.88
CA ILE A 167 9.56 2.87 -0.23
C ILE A 167 9.22 2.71 1.24
N GLY A 168 9.18 1.45 1.70
CA GLY A 168 8.97 1.10 3.11
C GLY A 168 7.50 0.97 3.50
N ASN A 169 6.57 1.00 2.56
CA ASN A 169 5.18 0.59 2.80
C ASN A 169 5.04 -0.93 2.80
N TYR A 170 4.11 -1.42 3.60
CA TYR A 170 3.78 -2.83 3.70
C TYR A 170 2.30 -3.04 3.44
N VAL A 171 1.97 -4.23 2.95
CA VAL A 171 0.61 -4.67 2.64
C VAL A 171 0.39 -6.05 3.23
N TYR A 172 -0.76 -6.27 3.85
CA TYR A 172 -1.23 -7.60 4.21
C TYR A 172 -1.89 -8.22 2.97
N ASN A 173 -1.26 -9.26 2.42
CA ASN A 173 -1.73 -9.95 1.22
C ASN A 173 -2.82 -10.97 1.61
N ASN A 174 -4.05 -10.47 1.75
CA ASN A 174 -5.20 -11.30 2.13
C ASN A 174 -5.64 -12.24 1.00
N PHE A 175 -5.38 -11.85 -0.25
CA PHE A 175 -5.62 -12.73 -1.39
C PHE A 175 -4.71 -13.97 -1.35
N ASP A 176 -3.40 -13.77 -1.12
CA ASP A 176 -2.44 -14.87 -0.97
C ASP A 176 -2.79 -15.75 0.26
N GLN A 177 -3.17 -15.11 1.38
CA GLN A 177 -3.65 -15.82 2.58
C GLN A 177 -4.82 -16.75 2.24
N THR A 178 -5.85 -16.24 1.58
CA THR A 178 -7.05 -17.00 1.23
C THR A 178 -6.76 -18.11 0.23
N MET A 179 -5.82 -17.89 -0.70
CA MET A 179 -5.48 -18.85 -1.74
C MET A 179 -4.46 -19.90 -1.27
N ARG A 180 -3.53 -19.52 -0.41
CA ARG A 180 -2.43 -20.36 0.06
C ARG A 180 -2.85 -21.27 1.20
N LEU A 181 -3.58 -20.73 2.19
CA LEU A 181 -4.04 -21.51 3.33
C LEU A 181 -5.27 -22.33 2.93
N THR A 182 -5.06 -23.63 2.81
CA THR A 182 -6.15 -24.56 2.48
C THR A 182 -6.00 -25.78 3.35
N SER A 183 -7.02 -26.05 4.17
CA SER A 183 -7.06 -27.29 4.92
C SER A 183 -7.24 -28.48 3.96
N GLU A 184 -6.60 -29.59 4.27
CA GLU A 184 -6.74 -30.83 3.51
C GLU A 184 -8.20 -31.24 3.36
N ASN A 185 -9.00 -31.10 4.43
CA ASN A 185 -10.43 -31.41 4.43
C ASN A 185 -11.25 -30.51 3.50
N ALA A 186 -10.89 -29.24 3.32
CA ALA A 186 -11.61 -28.32 2.46
C ALA A 186 -11.50 -28.68 0.97
N ILE A 187 -10.42 -29.31 0.55
CA ILE A 187 -10.21 -29.76 -0.82
C ILE A 187 -11.16 -30.93 -1.15
N TRP A 188 -11.32 -31.85 -0.24
CA TRP A 188 -12.17 -33.03 -0.42
C TRP A 188 -13.67 -32.75 -0.18
N ALA A 189 -13.98 -31.82 0.73
CA ALA A 189 -15.36 -31.48 1.06
C ALA A 189 -16.09 -30.66 -0.03
N GLN A 190 -15.37 -29.98 -0.90
CA GLN A 190 -15.93 -29.15 -1.95
C GLN A 190 -16.09 -29.89 -3.31
N ASN A 191 -16.49 -31.15 -3.28
CA ASN A 191 -16.82 -31.94 -4.47
C ASN A 191 -15.85 -31.77 -5.65
N ALA A 192 -14.71 -32.45 -5.56
CA ALA A 192 -13.94 -33.00 -6.67
C ALA A 192 -13.36 -32.04 -7.75
N TYR A 193 -13.63 -30.76 -7.73
CA TYR A 193 -12.90 -29.84 -8.61
C TYR A 193 -11.70 -29.29 -7.85
N LEU A 194 -10.51 -29.72 -8.25
CA LEU A 194 -9.27 -29.10 -7.76
C LEU A 194 -9.32 -27.61 -8.08
N PRO A 195 -9.50 -26.73 -7.09
CA PRO A 195 -9.49 -25.30 -7.35
C PRO A 195 -8.12 -24.94 -7.92
N ASN A 196 -8.09 -23.97 -8.83
CA ASN A 196 -6.83 -23.43 -9.34
C ASN A 196 -6.12 -22.71 -8.17
N ARG A 197 -5.10 -23.36 -7.62
CA ARG A 197 -4.34 -22.90 -6.45
C ARG A 197 -2.91 -22.55 -6.84
N PRO A 198 -2.26 -21.57 -6.13
CA PRO A 198 -0.84 -21.30 -6.32
C PRO A 198 0.01 -22.56 -6.04
N LEU A 199 1.14 -22.69 -6.75
CA LEU A 199 2.10 -23.80 -6.52
C LEU A 199 2.67 -23.83 -5.11
N ASN A 200 2.71 -22.70 -4.42
CA ASN A 200 3.17 -22.55 -3.05
C ASN A 200 2.06 -22.71 -2.01
N THR A 201 0.94 -23.35 -2.36
CA THR A 201 -0.17 -23.62 -1.43
C THR A 201 0.32 -24.42 -0.23
N LEU A 202 -0.11 -24.01 0.95
CA LEU A 202 0.12 -24.71 2.21
C LEU A 202 -1.05 -25.63 2.47
N TYR A 203 -0.82 -26.94 2.42
CA TYR A 203 -1.82 -27.97 2.73
C TYR A 203 -1.76 -28.26 4.23
N TRP A 204 -2.47 -27.46 5.02
CA TRP A 204 -2.56 -27.64 6.46
C TRP A 204 -3.80 -28.44 6.83
N LYS A 205 -3.65 -29.25 7.90
CA LYS A 205 -4.72 -30.15 8.35
C LYS A 205 -5.88 -29.42 9.02
N SER A 206 -5.61 -28.23 9.55
CA SER A 206 -6.59 -27.44 10.26
C SER A 206 -6.53 -25.98 9.87
N ASP A 207 -7.68 -25.33 9.94
CA ASP A 207 -7.83 -23.91 9.68
C ASP A 207 -7.73 -23.13 11.00
N HIS A 208 -6.50 -22.88 11.45
CA HIS A 208 -6.27 -22.11 12.67
C HIS A 208 -6.42 -20.60 12.42
N ASN A 209 -7.23 -19.92 13.23
CA ASN A 209 -7.35 -18.46 13.17
C ASN A 209 -6.01 -17.74 13.35
N THR A 210 -5.14 -18.27 14.23
CA THR A 210 -3.78 -17.76 14.42
C THR A 210 -2.97 -17.74 13.14
N SER A 211 -3.11 -18.76 12.30
CA SER A 211 -2.41 -18.87 11.01
C SER A 211 -2.81 -17.80 10.00
N LYS A 212 -4.07 -17.33 10.08
CA LYS A 212 -4.57 -16.26 9.22
C LYS A 212 -4.05 -14.88 9.62
N ILE A 213 -3.73 -14.66 10.89
CA ILE A 213 -3.36 -13.37 11.44
C ILE A 213 -1.84 -13.31 11.69
N THR A 214 -1.02 -13.85 10.80
CA THR A 214 0.44 -13.86 10.98
C THR A 214 1.16 -12.84 10.12
N ASP A 215 2.36 -12.46 10.54
CA ASP A 215 3.29 -11.59 9.82
C ASP A 215 3.77 -12.18 8.49
N MET A 216 3.55 -13.48 8.27
CA MET A 216 3.87 -14.18 7.02
C MET A 216 3.22 -13.54 5.79
N PHE A 217 2.03 -12.96 5.95
CA PHE A 217 1.29 -12.29 4.88
C PHE A 217 1.53 -10.79 4.81
N VAL A 218 2.31 -10.23 5.72
CA VAL A 218 2.71 -8.81 5.68
C VAL A 218 3.93 -8.65 4.79
N GLN A 219 3.71 -8.26 3.55
CA GLN A 219 4.73 -8.18 2.51
C GLN A 219 5.21 -6.75 2.29
N ASN A 220 6.47 -6.60 1.90
CA ASN A 220 7.02 -5.31 1.49
C ASN A 220 6.42 -4.92 0.13
N ALA A 221 5.67 -3.83 0.10
CA ALA A 221 5.01 -3.31 -1.07
C ALA A 221 5.70 -2.06 -1.65
N SER A 222 6.98 -1.89 -1.37
CA SER A 222 7.79 -0.84 -2.02
C SER A 222 7.78 -1.03 -3.53
N PHE A 223 7.70 0.07 -4.28
CA PHE A 223 7.66 0.01 -5.72
C PHE A 223 8.33 1.20 -6.40
N LEU A 224 8.71 0.99 -7.65
CA LEU A 224 8.98 2.01 -8.67
C LEU A 224 8.03 1.78 -9.83
N LYS A 225 7.20 2.77 -10.16
CA LYS A 225 6.26 2.76 -11.29
C LYS A 225 6.64 3.77 -12.35
N CYS A 226 6.47 3.40 -13.61
CA CYS A 226 6.41 4.32 -14.72
C CYS A 226 4.94 4.55 -15.07
N ASP A 227 4.42 5.71 -14.69
CA ASP A 227 3.00 6.04 -14.87
C ASP A 227 2.66 6.30 -16.33
N ASN A 228 3.54 7.01 -17.03
CA ASN A 228 3.34 7.30 -18.46
C ASN A 228 4.67 7.56 -19.17
N ILE A 229 4.64 7.30 -20.47
CA ILE A 229 5.64 7.73 -21.45
C ILE A 229 4.88 8.31 -22.63
N THR A 230 5.26 9.50 -23.10
CA THR A 230 4.65 10.16 -24.26
C THR A 230 5.73 10.54 -25.26
N LEU A 231 5.46 10.25 -26.53
CA LEU A 231 6.23 10.73 -27.68
C LEU A 231 5.29 11.54 -28.58
N GLY A 232 5.64 12.78 -28.87
CA GLY A 232 4.87 13.68 -29.73
C GLY A 232 5.69 14.25 -30.86
N TYR A 233 5.01 14.61 -31.93
CA TYR A 233 5.56 15.34 -33.06
C TYR A 233 4.62 16.48 -33.44
N SER A 234 5.13 17.72 -33.42
CA SER A 234 4.39 18.92 -33.79
C SER A 234 4.77 19.33 -35.22
N PHE A 235 3.79 19.72 -36.01
CA PHE A 235 4.00 20.20 -37.38
C PHE A 235 3.33 21.56 -37.60
N ASN A 236 3.98 22.38 -38.39
CA ASN A 236 3.49 23.70 -38.77
C ASN A 236 3.48 23.87 -40.29
N ASN A 237 2.44 24.48 -40.85
CA ASN A 237 2.30 24.76 -42.29
C ASN A 237 2.44 23.48 -43.18
N LEU A 238 1.88 22.33 -42.75
CA LEU A 238 2.11 21.06 -43.42
C LEU A 238 1.53 20.99 -44.82
N PHE A 239 0.35 21.49 -45.08
CA PHE A 239 -0.30 21.49 -46.42
C PHE A 239 -0.75 22.86 -46.86
N VAL A 240 -1.23 23.67 -45.93
CA VAL A 240 -1.74 25.02 -46.13
C VAL A 240 -1.11 25.95 -45.10
N LYS A 241 -0.84 27.19 -45.49
CA LYS A 241 -0.31 28.23 -44.57
C LYS A 241 -1.31 28.44 -43.43
N GLY A 242 -0.86 28.28 -42.19
CA GLY A 242 -1.68 28.36 -40.99
C GLY A 242 -2.14 27.00 -40.45
N PHE A 243 -2.07 25.90 -41.22
CA PHE A 243 -2.42 24.57 -40.75
C PHE A 243 -1.29 23.98 -39.89
N SER A 244 -1.56 23.75 -38.62
CA SER A 244 -0.61 23.23 -37.65
C SER A 244 -1.27 22.13 -36.81
N GLY A 245 -0.47 21.28 -36.17
CA GLY A 245 -1.00 20.24 -35.32
C GLY A 245 0.09 19.48 -34.59
N ARG A 246 -0.34 18.52 -33.77
CA ARG A 246 0.51 17.61 -33.06
C ARG A 246 -0.08 16.20 -33.08
N VAL A 247 0.70 15.23 -33.50
CA VAL A 247 0.42 13.80 -33.30
C VAL A 247 1.20 13.31 -32.10
N TYR A 248 0.61 12.44 -31.29
CA TYR A 248 1.30 11.86 -30.15
C TYR A 248 0.83 10.45 -29.84
N ALA A 249 1.71 9.71 -29.17
CA ALA A 249 1.44 8.41 -28.62
C ALA A 249 1.80 8.41 -27.14
N THR A 250 0.90 7.93 -26.29
CA THR A 250 1.11 7.81 -24.86
C THR A 250 0.87 6.39 -24.41
N ALA A 251 1.85 5.80 -23.72
CA ALA A 251 1.71 4.57 -22.99
C ALA A 251 1.50 4.92 -21.50
N SER A 252 0.52 4.31 -20.84
CA SER A 252 0.23 4.49 -19.41
C SER A 252 0.33 3.18 -18.66
N ASN A 253 0.71 3.25 -17.36
CA ASN A 253 1.02 2.08 -16.52
C ASN A 253 2.07 1.18 -17.18
N VAL A 254 3.19 1.78 -17.59
CA VAL A 254 4.18 1.14 -18.47
C VAL A 254 4.87 -0.03 -17.81
N PHE A 255 5.30 0.15 -16.56
CA PHE A 255 5.87 -0.93 -15.73
C PHE A 255 5.75 -0.62 -14.24
N THR A 256 5.81 -1.68 -13.44
CA THR A 256 5.96 -1.64 -11.99
C THR A 256 7.08 -2.58 -11.58
N ILE A 257 8.06 -2.06 -10.83
CA ILE A 257 9.13 -2.86 -10.22
C ILE A 257 8.82 -2.94 -8.73
N THR A 258 8.61 -4.14 -8.23
CA THR A 258 8.26 -4.40 -6.82
C THR A 258 8.69 -5.80 -6.41
N LYS A 259 8.78 -6.03 -5.09
CA LYS A 259 8.92 -7.37 -4.48
C LYS A 259 7.61 -7.92 -3.92
N TYR A 260 6.53 -7.16 -4.08
CA TYR A 260 5.21 -7.57 -3.63
C TYR A 260 4.66 -8.67 -4.55
N ASP A 261 4.17 -9.77 -3.97
CA ASP A 261 3.69 -10.93 -4.72
C ASP A 261 2.23 -10.78 -5.23
N GLY A 262 1.52 -9.71 -4.82
CA GLY A 262 0.17 -9.42 -5.29
C GLY A 262 0.14 -8.70 -6.65
N LEU A 263 -1.06 -8.41 -7.13
CA LEU A 263 -1.29 -7.83 -8.46
C LEU A 263 -0.85 -6.36 -8.58
N ASP A 264 -1.01 -5.57 -7.51
CA ASP A 264 -0.59 -4.17 -7.46
C ASP A 264 -0.10 -3.82 -6.04
N PRO A 265 1.13 -3.32 -5.85
CA PRO A 265 1.65 -2.93 -4.54
C PRO A 265 1.00 -1.67 -3.96
N GLU A 266 0.22 -0.93 -4.75
CA GLU A 266 -0.40 0.34 -4.35
C GLU A 266 -1.77 0.12 -3.70
N VAL A 267 -1.77 -0.57 -2.56
CA VAL A 267 -2.96 -0.88 -1.76
C VAL A 267 -3.11 0.15 -0.65
N VAL A 268 -3.94 1.16 -0.85
CA VAL A 268 -4.11 2.28 0.10
C VAL A 268 -4.67 1.83 1.45
N SER A 269 -5.54 0.83 1.46
CA SER A 269 -6.11 0.26 2.70
C SER A 269 -5.09 -0.52 3.54
N GLY A 270 -3.95 -0.90 2.95
CA GLY A 270 -2.97 -1.80 3.54
C GLY A 270 -3.38 -3.27 3.55
N ILE A 271 -4.57 -3.61 3.07
CA ILE A 271 -5.09 -4.98 3.00
C ILE A 271 -5.50 -5.26 1.55
N ASP A 272 -4.81 -6.20 0.90
CA ASP A 272 -5.11 -6.65 -0.45
C ASP A 272 -6.18 -7.75 -0.44
N ASN A 273 -7.42 -7.35 -0.69
CA ASN A 273 -8.57 -8.25 -0.85
C ASN A 273 -8.86 -8.53 -2.33
N ASN A 274 -7.82 -8.76 -3.15
CA ASN A 274 -7.94 -8.98 -4.59
C ASN A 274 -8.34 -7.70 -5.34
N ILE A 275 -7.47 -6.68 -5.29
CA ILE A 275 -7.68 -5.44 -6.06
C ILE A 275 -7.54 -5.71 -7.56
N TYR A 276 -8.34 -5.00 -8.34
CA TYR A 276 -8.23 -5.05 -9.79
C TYR A 276 -6.95 -4.35 -10.26
N PRO A 277 -6.06 -5.02 -11.03
CA PRO A 277 -4.81 -4.41 -11.47
C PRO A 277 -5.08 -3.31 -12.49
N ARG A 278 -4.25 -2.26 -12.46
CA ARG A 278 -4.30 -1.18 -13.45
C ARG A 278 -3.80 -1.69 -14.79
N PRO A 279 -4.61 -1.60 -15.87
CA PRO A 279 -4.20 -2.08 -17.18
C PRO A 279 -3.12 -1.19 -17.79
N PHE A 280 -2.23 -1.78 -18.56
CA PHE A 280 -1.44 -1.04 -19.55
C PHE A 280 -2.38 -0.44 -20.59
N SER A 281 -2.21 0.84 -20.90
CA SER A 281 -3.03 1.54 -21.88
C SER A 281 -2.14 2.23 -22.92
N PHE A 282 -2.57 2.24 -24.16
CA PHE A 282 -1.90 2.93 -25.23
C PHE A 282 -2.88 3.84 -25.98
N ILE A 283 -2.52 5.13 -26.11
CA ILE A 283 -3.37 6.16 -26.66
C ILE A 283 -2.63 6.85 -27.80
N PHE A 284 -3.28 6.96 -28.95
CA PHE A 284 -2.86 7.85 -30.03
C PHE A 284 -3.76 9.09 -30.05
N GLY A 285 -3.16 10.26 -30.20
CA GLY A 285 -3.89 11.50 -30.30
C GLY A 285 -3.42 12.37 -31.44
N LEU A 286 -4.36 13.15 -31.98
CA LEU A 286 -4.15 14.13 -33.03
C LEU A 286 -4.84 15.44 -32.62
N ASN A 287 -4.06 16.51 -32.51
CA ASN A 287 -4.56 17.88 -32.33
C ASN A 287 -4.32 18.65 -33.63
N LEU A 288 -5.34 19.32 -34.14
CA LEU A 288 -5.26 20.13 -35.35
C LEU A 288 -5.73 21.55 -35.08
N ASN A 289 -5.00 22.52 -35.62
CA ASN A 289 -5.34 23.96 -35.60
C ASN A 289 -5.36 24.47 -37.06
N PHE A 290 -6.42 25.19 -37.42
CA PHE A 290 -6.63 25.76 -38.75
C PHE A 290 -6.98 27.26 -38.66
#